data_d3d42f416c581b684c5dbbc2b3af02b3
#
_entry.id   d3d42f416c581b684c5dbbc2b3af02b3
#
_cell.length_a   1.000
_cell.length_b   1.000
_cell.length_c   1.000
_cell.angle_alpha   90.00
_cell.angle_beta   90.00
_cell.angle_gamma   90.00
#
_symmetry.space_group_name_H-M   'P 1'
#
loop_
_entity.id
_entity.type
_entity.pdbx_description
1 polymer ?
#
loop_
_entity_poly.entity_id
_entity_poly.type
_entity_poly.pdbx_seq_one_letter_code
_entity_poly.pdbx_strand_id
1 'polypeptide(L)'
;DNGGELYSLPSSGKSQNLNLNYELCKSRVVRNRSRLNKLKKSGWLPSAEAMMFVNLSEQFYEDASKKINDDSNCATLAQNGLNYALWASEKMEVEKAKNDIGLRGKRDDFFFGCDARSFYQMYQDTFLELFGEVFNYANITFVVKGDGMMSDYQTEPGIIQPETRELLIRKLNERGIKCQERLLFWFHDCCIPDWLRDMKYDDLLKYAEKLTNDTMKHFGNMLY
;
A
#
# COMPACT_ATOMS: atom_id res chain seq x y z
N ASP A 1 -13.24 3.84 4.85
CA ASP A 1 -14.45 4.31 5.52
C ASP A 1 -15.55 3.28 5.37
N ASN A 2 -15.89 2.61 6.46
CA ASN A 2 -16.85 1.50 6.46
C ASN A 2 -18.30 1.98 6.62
N GLY A 3 -18.55 3.27 6.52
CA GLY A 3 -19.89 3.86 6.60
C GLY A 3 -20.61 3.73 7.95
N GLY A 4 -19.91 3.36 9.00
CA GLY A 4 -20.49 3.25 10.35
C GLY A 4 -21.49 2.10 10.56
N GLU A 5 -21.71 1.25 9.55
CA GLU A 5 -22.72 0.17 9.60
C GLU A 5 -22.22 -1.13 10.26
N LEU A 6 -21.02 -1.14 10.85
CA LEU A 6 -20.30 -2.39 10.99
C LEU A 6 -20.48 -3.15 12.27
N TYR A 7 -20.79 -2.50 13.34
CA TYR A 7 -20.91 -3.18 14.61
C TYR A 7 -21.69 -2.36 15.64
N SER A 8 -22.84 -2.84 16.03
CA SER A 8 -23.35 -2.56 17.36
C SER A 8 -22.84 -3.67 18.28
N LEU A 9 -21.86 -3.37 19.14
CA LEU A 9 -21.58 -4.26 20.26
C LEU A 9 -22.87 -4.39 21.08
N PRO A 10 -23.18 -5.62 21.55
CA PRO A 10 -24.33 -5.78 22.45
C PRO A 10 -24.15 -4.90 23.66
N SER A 11 -25.14 -4.05 23.94
CA SER A 11 -25.14 -3.07 25.04
C SER A 11 -25.22 -3.68 26.44
N SER A 12 -25.08 -5.00 26.55
CA SER A 12 -25.47 -5.74 27.78
C SER A 12 -24.36 -5.94 28.82
N GLY A 13 -23.18 -5.38 28.68
CA GLY A 13 -22.10 -5.48 29.69
C GLY A 13 -21.70 -6.87 30.12
N LYS A 14 -22.28 -7.93 29.55
CA LYS A 14 -21.95 -9.34 29.81
C LYS A 14 -20.91 -9.80 28.78
N SER A 15 -19.87 -10.47 29.26
CA SER A 15 -18.92 -11.13 28.38
C SER A 15 -19.65 -12.16 27.51
N GLN A 16 -19.49 -12.08 26.19
CA GLN A 16 -20.02 -13.05 25.25
C GLN A 16 -18.86 -13.75 24.57
N ASN A 17 -18.95 -15.08 24.51
CA ASN A 17 -18.04 -15.81 23.62
C ASN A 17 -18.57 -15.69 22.21
N LEU A 18 -17.74 -15.11 21.31
CA LEU A 18 -18.06 -14.93 19.91
C LEU A 18 -17.21 -15.89 19.08
N ASN A 19 -17.84 -16.53 18.10
CA ASN A 19 -17.09 -17.27 17.08
C ASN A 19 -16.45 -16.28 16.11
N LEU A 20 -15.13 -16.14 16.15
CA LEU A 20 -14.38 -15.14 15.38
C LEU A 20 -14.62 -15.30 13.87
N ASN A 21 -14.60 -16.52 13.34
CA ASN A 21 -14.80 -16.77 11.91
C ASN A 21 -16.19 -16.30 11.48
N TYR A 22 -17.22 -16.55 12.31
CA TYR A 22 -18.58 -16.10 12.03
C TYR A 22 -18.68 -14.57 11.99
N GLU A 23 -18.09 -13.87 12.95
CA GLU A 23 -18.14 -12.42 13.00
C GLU A 23 -17.35 -11.76 11.87
N LEU A 24 -16.20 -12.33 11.46
CA LEU A 24 -15.45 -11.86 10.29
C LEU A 24 -16.24 -12.06 9.00
N CYS A 25 -16.86 -13.24 8.83
CA CYS A 25 -17.73 -13.53 7.67
C CYS A 25 -18.90 -12.55 7.61
N LYS A 26 -19.66 -12.41 8.70
CA LYS A 26 -20.77 -11.46 8.85
C LYS A 26 -20.38 -10.05 8.46
N SER A 27 -19.27 -9.56 9.03
CA SER A 27 -18.75 -8.22 8.74
C SER A 27 -18.48 -8.03 7.24
N ARG A 28 -17.83 -9.01 6.59
CA ARG A 28 -17.52 -8.92 5.17
C ARG A 28 -18.77 -9.02 4.28
N VAL A 29 -19.69 -9.92 4.58
CA VAL A 29 -20.96 -10.06 3.85
C VAL A 29 -21.78 -8.76 3.91
N VAL A 30 -21.91 -8.16 5.10
CA VAL A 30 -22.62 -6.88 5.27
C VAL A 30 -21.98 -5.77 4.44
N ARG A 31 -20.65 -5.67 4.46
CA ARG A 31 -19.91 -4.71 3.62
C ARG A 31 -20.16 -4.92 2.14
N ASN A 32 -20.12 -6.15 1.68
CA ASN A 32 -20.34 -6.47 0.28
C ASN A 32 -21.77 -6.11 -0.17
N ARG A 33 -22.78 -6.40 0.67
CA ARG A 33 -24.18 -5.97 0.42
C ARG A 33 -24.30 -4.45 0.30
N SER A 34 -23.72 -3.72 1.25
CA SER A 34 -23.74 -2.26 1.21
C SER A 34 -23.03 -1.73 -0.04
N ARG A 35 -21.85 -2.27 -0.36
CA ARG A 35 -21.08 -1.89 -1.54
C ARG A 35 -21.84 -2.19 -2.84
N LEU A 36 -22.38 -3.39 -2.98
CA LEU A 36 -23.18 -3.80 -4.13
C LEU A 36 -24.39 -2.86 -4.35
N ASN A 37 -25.08 -2.50 -3.27
CA ASN A 37 -26.21 -1.56 -3.34
C ASN A 37 -25.77 -0.16 -3.82
N LYS A 38 -24.61 0.34 -3.35
CA LYS A 38 -24.03 1.61 -3.83
C LYS A 38 -23.68 1.54 -5.32
N LEU A 39 -23.09 0.43 -5.78
CA LEU A 39 -22.73 0.22 -7.19
C LEU A 39 -23.97 0.17 -8.07
N LYS A 40 -24.99 -0.60 -7.67
CA LYS A 40 -26.29 -0.65 -8.39
C LYS A 40 -26.94 0.72 -8.50
N LYS A 41 -26.93 1.51 -7.42
CA LYS A 41 -27.47 2.90 -7.45
C LYS A 41 -26.69 3.83 -8.38
N SER A 42 -25.40 3.56 -8.61
CA SER A 42 -24.58 4.30 -9.59
C SER A 42 -24.77 3.82 -11.04
N GLY A 43 -25.68 2.87 -11.29
CA GLY A 43 -25.96 2.31 -12.62
C GLY A 43 -24.96 1.25 -13.08
N TRP A 44 -24.09 0.76 -12.20
CA TRP A 44 -23.12 -0.28 -12.54
C TRP A 44 -23.46 -1.63 -11.88
N LEU A 45 -23.30 -2.71 -12.64
CA LEU A 45 -23.52 -4.07 -12.17
C LEU A 45 -22.26 -4.91 -12.30
N PRO A 46 -21.90 -5.70 -11.27
CA PRO A 46 -20.83 -6.67 -11.36
C PRO A 46 -21.12 -7.79 -12.37
N SER A 47 -20.08 -8.48 -12.81
CA SER A 47 -20.19 -9.68 -13.63
C SER A 47 -20.97 -10.80 -12.94
N ALA A 48 -21.45 -11.77 -13.74
CA ALA A 48 -22.10 -12.98 -13.20
C ALA A 48 -21.18 -13.75 -12.25
N GLU A 49 -19.87 -13.77 -12.51
CA GLU A 49 -18.88 -14.41 -11.64
C GLU A 49 -18.76 -13.71 -10.28
N ALA A 50 -18.67 -12.37 -10.26
CA ALA A 50 -18.64 -11.61 -9.01
C ALA A 50 -19.94 -11.81 -8.22
N MET A 51 -21.09 -11.85 -8.90
CA MET A 51 -22.39 -12.11 -8.28
C MET A 51 -22.49 -13.53 -7.73
N MET A 52 -21.91 -14.53 -8.39
CA MET A 52 -21.83 -15.89 -7.88
C MET A 52 -21.07 -15.93 -6.54
N PHE A 53 -19.93 -15.24 -6.43
CA PHE A 53 -19.20 -15.17 -5.17
C PHE A 53 -19.99 -14.46 -4.06
N VAL A 54 -20.72 -13.39 -4.39
CA VAL A 54 -21.63 -12.73 -3.44
C VAL A 54 -22.66 -13.73 -2.92
N ASN A 55 -23.35 -14.42 -3.81
CA ASN A 55 -24.42 -15.37 -3.45
C ASN A 55 -23.88 -16.54 -2.61
N LEU A 56 -22.74 -17.12 -2.99
CA LEU A 56 -22.11 -18.20 -2.21
C LEU A 56 -21.70 -17.71 -0.82
N SER A 57 -21.14 -16.52 -0.71
CA SER A 57 -20.78 -15.96 0.59
C SER A 57 -21.98 -15.77 1.51
N GLU A 58 -23.09 -15.30 0.96
CA GLU A 58 -24.36 -15.14 1.69
C GLU A 58 -24.95 -16.48 2.13
N GLN A 59 -24.95 -17.48 1.24
CA GLN A 59 -25.41 -18.82 1.57
C GLN A 59 -24.62 -19.45 2.70
N PHE A 60 -23.28 -19.44 2.62
CA PHE A 60 -22.42 -19.97 3.68
C PHE A 60 -22.58 -19.22 5.01
N TYR A 61 -22.76 -17.90 4.97
CA TYR A 61 -23.04 -17.11 6.15
C TYR A 61 -24.39 -17.50 6.79
N GLU A 62 -25.44 -17.69 6.00
CA GLU A 62 -26.73 -18.15 6.48
C GLU A 62 -26.66 -19.56 7.07
N ASP A 63 -25.94 -20.47 6.43
CA ASP A 63 -25.75 -21.84 6.93
C ASP A 63 -24.90 -21.85 8.21
N ALA A 64 -23.87 -21.00 8.33
CA ALA A 64 -23.12 -20.81 9.56
C ALA A 64 -24.01 -20.28 10.70
N SER A 65 -24.92 -19.35 10.41
CA SER A 65 -25.84 -18.79 11.40
C SER A 65 -26.80 -19.83 11.97
N LYS A 66 -27.24 -20.82 11.17
CA LYS A 66 -28.05 -21.95 11.62
C LYS A 66 -27.28 -22.91 12.54
N LYS A 67 -25.95 -22.84 12.52
CA LYS A 67 -25.04 -23.69 13.32
C LYS A 67 -24.34 -22.90 14.42
N ILE A 68 -24.88 -21.78 14.84
CA ILE A 68 -24.24 -20.87 15.83
C ILE A 68 -23.91 -21.51 17.15
N ASN A 69 -24.67 -22.56 17.56
CA ASN A 69 -24.44 -23.33 18.78
C ASN A 69 -23.49 -24.55 18.61
N ASP A 70 -22.99 -24.76 17.41
CA ASP A 70 -22.02 -25.79 17.05
C ASP A 70 -20.75 -25.08 16.53
N ASP A 71 -19.87 -24.71 17.45
CA ASP A 71 -18.73 -23.81 17.18
C ASP A 71 -17.85 -24.29 16.01
N SER A 72 -17.61 -25.61 15.91
CA SER A 72 -16.73 -26.16 14.87
C SER A 72 -17.37 -26.07 13.47
N ASN A 73 -18.62 -26.50 13.35
CA ASN A 73 -19.35 -26.45 12.09
C ASN A 73 -19.66 -25.00 11.69
N CYS A 74 -20.03 -24.15 12.65
CA CYS A 74 -20.20 -22.71 12.44
C CYS A 74 -18.92 -22.08 11.90
N ALA A 75 -17.76 -22.33 12.54
CA ALA A 75 -16.47 -21.78 12.12
C ALA A 75 -16.09 -22.23 10.71
N THR A 76 -16.29 -23.51 10.38
CA THR A 76 -15.96 -24.06 9.06
C THR A 76 -16.81 -23.44 7.95
N LEU A 77 -18.13 -23.37 8.15
CA LEU A 77 -19.04 -22.72 7.19
C LEU A 77 -18.74 -21.23 7.05
N ALA A 78 -18.52 -20.54 8.15
CA ALA A 78 -18.18 -19.13 8.17
C ALA A 78 -16.85 -18.84 7.47
N GLN A 79 -15.82 -19.70 7.62
CA GLN A 79 -14.55 -19.57 6.91
C GLN A 79 -14.76 -19.67 5.40
N ASN A 80 -15.56 -20.61 4.93
CA ASN A 80 -15.89 -20.71 3.51
C ASN A 80 -16.65 -19.47 3.02
N GLY A 81 -17.63 -19.00 3.79
CA GLY A 81 -18.34 -17.76 3.49
C GLY A 81 -17.43 -16.54 3.42
N LEU A 82 -16.47 -16.43 4.34
CA LEU A 82 -15.47 -15.35 4.35
C LEU A 82 -14.58 -15.39 3.12
N ASN A 83 -14.12 -16.56 2.68
CA ASN A 83 -13.30 -16.70 1.48
C ASN A 83 -14.05 -16.19 0.24
N TYR A 84 -15.28 -16.64 0.03
CA TYR A 84 -16.11 -16.15 -1.08
C TYR A 84 -16.43 -14.66 -0.94
N ALA A 85 -16.65 -14.16 0.26
CA ALA A 85 -16.91 -12.75 0.49
C ALA A 85 -15.69 -11.86 0.17
N LEU A 86 -14.48 -12.32 0.44
CA LEU A 86 -13.24 -11.64 0.07
C LEU A 86 -13.06 -11.62 -1.44
N TRP A 87 -13.22 -12.74 -2.12
CA TRP A 87 -13.15 -12.82 -3.59
C TRP A 87 -14.22 -11.98 -4.28
N ALA A 88 -15.46 -11.99 -3.75
CA ALA A 88 -16.53 -11.12 -4.25
C ALA A 88 -16.15 -9.64 -4.15
N SER A 89 -15.60 -9.23 -3.00
CA SER A 89 -15.16 -7.86 -2.75
C SER A 89 -14.08 -7.43 -3.74
N GLU A 90 -13.01 -8.22 -3.86
CA GLU A 90 -11.89 -7.95 -4.78
C GLU A 90 -12.38 -7.88 -6.23
N LYS A 91 -13.16 -8.87 -6.67
CA LYS A 91 -13.68 -8.94 -8.04
C LYS A 91 -14.53 -7.71 -8.38
N MET A 92 -15.46 -7.34 -7.52
CA MET A 92 -16.32 -6.15 -7.73
C MET A 92 -15.48 -4.87 -7.86
N GLU A 93 -14.45 -4.68 -6.99
CA GLU A 93 -13.64 -3.47 -7.05
C GLU A 93 -12.73 -3.44 -8.29
N VAL A 94 -12.11 -4.55 -8.65
CA VAL A 94 -11.28 -4.65 -9.85
C VAL A 94 -12.09 -4.41 -11.11
N GLU A 95 -13.27 -5.02 -11.24
CA GLU A 95 -14.15 -4.83 -12.39
C GLU A 95 -14.65 -3.38 -12.49
N LYS A 96 -15.05 -2.80 -11.34
CA LYS A 96 -15.47 -1.39 -11.30
C LYS A 96 -14.33 -0.45 -11.67
N ALA A 97 -13.13 -0.68 -11.14
CA ALA A 97 -11.94 0.11 -11.46
C ALA A 97 -11.61 0.02 -12.96
N LYS A 98 -11.61 -1.17 -13.55
CA LYS A 98 -11.38 -1.36 -14.99
C LYS A 98 -12.42 -0.61 -15.84
N ASN A 99 -13.70 -0.69 -15.45
CA ASN A 99 -14.76 0.05 -16.13
C ASN A 99 -14.54 1.57 -16.03
N ASP A 100 -14.21 2.10 -14.85
CA ASP A 100 -14.02 3.53 -14.64
C ASP A 100 -12.80 4.06 -15.40
N ILE A 101 -11.69 3.31 -15.41
CA ILE A 101 -10.50 3.64 -16.19
C ILE A 101 -10.81 3.63 -17.68
N GLY A 102 -11.58 2.62 -18.15
CA GLY A 102 -12.00 2.56 -19.54
C GLY A 102 -12.87 3.74 -19.98
N LEU A 103 -13.71 4.26 -19.08
CA LEU A 103 -14.57 5.41 -19.36
C LEU A 103 -13.85 6.77 -19.25
N ARG A 104 -12.92 6.91 -18.34
CA ARG A 104 -12.29 8.20 -18.01
C ARG A 104 -10.88 8.36 -18.61
N GLY A 105 -10.24 7.27 -19.02
CA GLY A 105 -8.84 7.25 -19.42
C GLY A 105 -7.86 7.37 -18.24
N LYS A 106 -6.59 7.48 -18.58
CA LYS A 106 -5.54 7.75 -17.59
C LYS A 106 -5.65 9.19 -17.07
N ARG A 107 -5.41 9.36 -15.79
CA ARG A 107 -5.33 10.68 -15.15
C ARG A 107 -3.88 11.15 -15.15
N ASP A 108 -3.63 12.33 -15.73
CA ASP A 108 -2.30 12.94 -15.75
C ASP A 108 -1.94 13.63 -14.42
N ASP A 109 -2.97 13.92 -13.59
CA ASP A 109 -2.86 14.57 -12.28
C ASP A 109 -2.81 13.58 -11.10
N PHE A 110 -2.74 12.26 -11.38
CA PHE A 110 -2.69 11.23 -10.35
C PHE A 110 -1.39 10.43 -10.43
N PHE A 111 -0.63 10.50 -9.32
CA PHE A 111 0.61 9.76 -9.18
C PHE A 111 0.37 8.46 -8.39
N PHE A 112 0.69 7.35 -9.05
CA PHE A 112 0.68 6.03 -8.44
C PHE A 112 2.11 5.51 -8.42
N GLY A 113 2.66 5.35 -7.22
CA GLY A 113 4.08 5.08 -7.09
C GLY A 113 4.44 4.23 -5.88
N CYS A 114 5.71 3.84 -5.89
CA CYS A 114 6.31 3.00 -4.88
C CYS A 114 7.76 3.41 -4.62
N ASP A 115 8.36 2.86 -3.57
CA ASP A 115 9.80 2.97 -3.29
C ASP A 115 10.58 2.15 -4.33
N ALA A 116 11.56 2.77 -4.96
CA ALA A 116 12.34 2.17 -6.04
C ALA A 116 13.61 1.44 -5.57
N ARG A 117 13.76 1.12 -4.26
CA ARG A 117 14.95 0.46 -3.70
C ARG A 117 15.27 -0.89 -4.35
N SER A 118 14.28 -1.62 -4.83
CA SER A 118 14.48 -2.90 -5.51
C SER A 118 15.35 -2.81 -6.77
N PHE A 119 15.53 -1.60 -7.34
CA PHE A 119 16.49 -1.36 -8.42
C PHE A 119 17.92 -1.82 -8.08
N TYR A 120 18.32 -1.70 -6.81
CA TYR A 120 19.66 -2.06 -6.37
C TYR A 120 19.82 -3.56 -6.08
N GLN A 121 18.72 -4.30 -6.01
CA GLN A 121 18.67 -5.73 -5.64
C GLN A 121 18.36 -6.66 -6.81
N MET A 122 17.80 -6.11 -7.88
CA MET A 122 17.36 -6.86 -9.07
C MET A 122 18.23 -6.51 -10.29
N TYR A 123 18.08 -7.28 -11.34
CA TYR A 123 18.55 -6.86 -12.66
C TYR A 123 17.87 -5.54 -13.03
N GLN A 124 18.65 -4.47 -13.14
CA GLN A 124 18.17 -3.10 -13.26
C GLN A 124 17.15 -2.90 -14.38
N ASP A 125 17.41 -3.48 -15.55
CA ASP A 125 16.50 -3.35 -16.70
C ASP A 125 15.17 -4.06 -16.46
N THR A 126 15.18 -5.27 -15.88
CA THR A 126 13.96 -5.99 -15.49
C THR A 126 13.15 -5.21 -14.44
N PHE A 127 13.83 -4.62 -13.46
CA PHE A 127 13.15 -3.75 -12.49
C PHE A 127 12.45 -2.58 -13.18
N LEU A 128 13.16 -1.88 -14.07
CA LEU A 128 12.62 -0.70 -14.75
C LEU A 128 11.44 -1.03 -15.68
N GLU A 129 11.48 -2.18 -16.34
CA GLU A 129 10.37 -2.66 -17.17
C GLU A 129 9.13 -2.92 -16.30
N LEU A 130 9.24 -3.78 -15.30
CA LEU A 130 8.13 -4.13 -14.42
C LEU A 130 7.60 -2.94 -13.63
N PHE A 131 8.48 -2.06 -13.15
CA PHE A 131 8.09 -0.86 -12.42
C PHE A 131 7.28 0.10 -13.33
N GLY A 132 7.75 0.30 -14.56
CA GLY A 132 7.10 1.19 -15.53
C GLY A 132 5.76 0.69 -16.06
N GLU A 133 5.49 -0.62 -15.99
CA GLU A 133 4.18 -1.17 -16.32
C GLU A 133 3.08 -0.75 -15.33
N VAL A 134 3.46 -0.52 -14.06
CA VAL A 134 2.52 -0.32 -12.95
C VAL A 134 2.54 1.12 -12.46
N PHE A 135 3.72 1.74 -12.33
CA PHE A 135 3.91 3.01 -11.64
C PHE A 135 4.29 4.15 -12.60
N ASN A 136 3.78 5.35 -12.32
CA ASN A 136 4.16 6.60 -12.98
C ASN A 136 4.91 7.56 -12.03
N TYR A 137 5.21 7.09 -10.81
CA TYR A 137 5.86 7.87 -9.77
C TYR A 137 6.77 6.98 -8.91
N ALA A 138 7.93 7.47 -8.51
CA ALA A 138 8.89 6.73 -7.72
C ALA A 138 9.41 7.53 -6.54
N ASN A 139 9.49 6.89 -5.36
CA ASN A 139 10.23 7.42 -4.22
C ASN A 139 11.65 6.90 -4.27
N ILE A 140 12.61 7.81 -4.18
CA ILE A 140 14.04 7.52 -4.14
C ILE A 140 14.56 7.77 -2.73
N THR A 141 15.13 6.74 -2.12
CA THR A 141 15.61 6.82 -0.73
C THR A 141 17.03 7.39 -0.69
N PHE A 142 17.24 8.41 0.16
CA PHE A 142 18.49 9.18 0.29
C PHE A 142 19.14 9.05 1.68
N VAL A 143 18.81 8.02 2.44
CA VAL A 143 19.39 7.85 3.79
C VAL A 143 20.91 7.96 3.81
N VAL A 144 21.42 8.64 4.82
CA VAL A 144 22.85 8.96 4.98
C VAL A 144 23.68 7.69 4.94
N LYS A 145 23.31 6.68 5.75
CA LYS A 145 23.91 5.34 5.75
C LYS A 145 22.92 4.35 5.15
N GLY A 146 23.36 3.59 4.18
CA GLY A 146 22.56 2.51 3.60
C GLY A 146 22.32 1.37 4.59
N ASP A 147 21.22 0.65 4.40
CA ASP A 147 20.76 -0.44 5.25
C ASP A 147 21.32 -1.82 4.83
N GLY A 148 22.37 -1.82 4.00
CA GLY A 148 22.92 -3.04 3.37
C GLY A 148 22.25 -3.42 2.06
N MET A 149 21.09 -2.84 1.75
CA MET A 149 20.40 -3.01 0.46
C MET A 149 20.73 -1.91 -0.54
N MET A 150 21.18 -0.76 -0.04
CA MET A 150 21.59 0.41 -0.81
C MET A 150 22.96 0.88 -0.32
N SER A 151 23.69 1.57 -1.22
CA SER A 151 24.91 2.28 -0.84
C SER A 151 24.63 3.46 0.10
N ASP A 152 25.61 3.79 0.91
CA ASP A 152 25.60 5.02 1.71
C ASP A 152 25.42 6.24 0.79
N TYR A 153 24.65 7.21 1.24
CA TYR A 153 24.56 8.50 0.56
C TYR A 153 25.71 9.42 1.00
N GLN A 154 26.16 9.26 2.24
CA GLN A 154 27.38 9.90 2.72
C GLN A 154 28.23 8.90 3.50
N THR A 155 29.43 8.66 3.05
CA THR A 155 30.44 7.89 3.81
C THR A 155 31.14 8.76 4.84
N GLU A 156 31.27 10.05 4.56
CA GLU A 156 31.91 11.05 5.42
C GLU A 156 31.07 12.34 5.44
N PRO A 157 31.13 13.14 6.53
CA PRO A 157 30.39 14.39 6.65
C PRO A 157 30.62 15.34 5.47
N GLY A 158 29.56 15.67 4.76
CA GLY A 158 29.59 16.65 3.68
C GLY A 158 30.03 16.14 2.31
N ILE A 159 30.31 14.84 2.17
CA ILE A 159 30.65 14.23 0.87
C ILE A 159 29.50 13.31 0.44
N ILE A 160 28.67 13.78 -0.48
CA ILE A 160 27.59 12.98 -1.04
C ILE A 160 28.10 12.00 -2.10
N GLN A 161 27.42 10.83 -2.18
CA GLN A 161 27.66 9.79 -3.18
C GLN A 161 26.41 9.71 -4.09
N PRO A 162 26.32 10.56 -5.12
CA PRO A 162 25.09 10.73 -5.89
C PRO A 162 24.87 9.66 -6.98
N GLU A 163 25.94 8.97 -7.42
CA GLU A 163 26.01 8.27 -8.70
C GLU A 163 24.93 7.22 -8.89
N THR A 164 24.70 6.38 -7.87
CA THR A 164 23.70 5.29 -7.95
C THR A 164 22.28 5.84 -7.98
N ARG A 165 22.00 6.89 -7.20
CA ARG A 165 20.69 7.55 -7.16
C ARG A 165 20.44 8.35 -8.43
N GLU A 166 21.45 9.05 -8.90
CA GLU A 166 21.40 9.79 -10.17
C GLU A 166 21.10 8.85 -11.34
N LEU A 167 21.78 7.69 -11.40
CA LEU A 167 21.53 6.68 -12.43
C LEU A 167 20.08 6.21 -12.41
N LEU A 168 19.55 5.87 -11.22
CA LEU A 168 18.18 5.43 -11.07
C LEU A 168 17.18 6.51 -11.49
N ILE A 169 17.33 7.73 -10.99
CA ILE A 169 16.44 8.85 -11.29
C ILE A 169 16.45 9.14 -12.81
N ARG A 170 17.62 9.17 -13.44
CA ARG A 170 17.74 9.39 -14.88
C ARG A 170 17.00 8.32 -15.67
N LYS A 171 17.23 7.05 -15.36
CA LYS A 171 16.57 5.91 -16.04
C LYS A 171 15.04 5.90 -15.86
N LEU A 172 14.54 6.34 -14.71
CA LEU A 172 13.10 6.49 -14.46
C LEU A 172 12.53 7.69 -15.23
N ASN A 173 13.21 8.84 -15.19
CA ASN A 173 12.77 10.05 -15.90
C ASN A 173 12.74 9.83 -17.42
N GLU A 174 13.70 9.08 -18.01
CA GLU A 174 13.70 8.68 -19.42
C GLU A 174 12.45 7.88 -19.81
N ARG A 175 11.80 7.22 -18.84
CA ARG A 175 10.55 6.47 -19.01
C ARG A 175 9.30 7.30 -18.66
N GLY A 176 9.46 8.58 -18.37
CA GLY A 176 8.37 9.47 -17.97
C GLY A 176 7.85 9.24 -16.53
N ILE A 177 8.63 8.51 -15.71
CA ILE A 177 8.29 8.25 -14.31
C ILE A 177 8.89 9.37 -13.48
N LYS A 178 8.04 10.11 -12.77
CA LYS A 178 8.47 11.22 -11.92
C LYS A 178 9.06 10.70 -10.63
N CYS A 179 10.14 11.32 -10.17
CA CYS A 179 10.87 10.90 -8.97
C CYS A 179 10.77 11.95 -7.86
N GLN A 180 10.59 11.47 -6.64
CA GLN A 180 10.62 12.28 -5.43
C GLN A 180 11.70 11.75 -4.49
N GLU A 181 12.40 12.66 -3.83
CA GLU A 181 13.27 12.34 -2.71
C GLU A 181 12.44 11.84 -1.52
N ARG A 182 12.98 10.84 -0.83
CA ARG A 182 12.39 10.28 0.39
C ARG A 182 13.46 9.96 1.41
N LEU A 183 13.22 10.33 2.66
CA LEU A 183 14.04 9.97 3.82
C LEU A 183 15.49 10.43 3.71
N LEU A 184 15.73 11.71 3.44
CA LEU A 184 17.07 12.28 3.56
C LEU A 184 17.64 12.09 4.97
N PHE A 185 16.78 12.25 5.99
CA PHE A 185 17.09 11.99 7.38
C PHE A 185 16.18 10.89 7.93
N TRP A 186 16.77 9.80 8.34
CA TRP A 186 16.09 8.73 9.08
C TRP A 186 16.94 8.31 10.27
N PHE A 187 16.51 8.77 11.45
CA PHE A 187 17.24 8.54 12.71
C PHE A 187 16.93 7.14 13.29
N HIS A 188 17.20 6.13 12.49
CA HIS A 188 17.14 4.72 12.90
C HIS A 188 18.56 4.15 12.95
N ASP A 189 18.84 3.30 13.92
CA ASP A 189 20.20 2.80 14.20
C ASP A 189 20.91 2.22 12.97
N CYS A 190 20.19 1.55 12.07
CA CYS A 190 20.80 1.01 10.85
C CYS A 190 21.19 2.08 9.82
N CYS A 191 20.62 3.28 9.90
CA CYS A 191 20.77 4.33 8.88
C CYS A 191 21.53 5.56 9.38
N ILE A 192 22.03 5.52 10.63
CA ILE A 192 22.83 6.57 11.22
C ILE A 192 24.28 6.08 11.33
N PRO A 193 25.24 6.73 10.65
CA PRO A 193 26.66 6.47 10.87
C PRO A 193 27.10 6.97 12.25
N ASP A 194 28.15 6.36 12.81
CA ASP A 194 28.60 6.67 14.17
C ASP A 194 28.99 8.15 14.35
N TRP A 195 29.61 8.74 13.33
CA TRP A 195 29.97 10.15 13.36
C TRP A 195 28.77 11.10 13.43
N LEU A 196 27.60 10.69 12.96
CA LEU A 196 26.36 11.48 13.04
C LEU A 196 25.68 11.31 14.40
N ARG A 197 25.81 10.12 15.01
CA ARG A 197 25.21 9.78 16.31
C ARG A 197 25.77 10.66 17.45
N ASP A 198 27.05 10.94 17.38
CA ASP A 198 27.78 11.69 18.43
C ASP A 198 27.75 13.23 18.20
N MET A 199 27.08 13.69 17.15
CA MET A 199 27.02 15.10 16.79
C MET A 199 26.15 15.90 17.78
N LYS A 200 26.68 17.06 18.23
CA LYS A 200 25.92 17.97 19.08
C LYS A 200 24.76 18.61 18.28
N TYR A 201 23.69 18.99 18.97
CA TYR A 201 22.49 19.51 18.36
C TYR A 201 22.73 20.67 17.38
N ASP A 202 23.50 21.67 17.78
CA ASP A 202 23.78 22.86 16.93
C ASP A 202 24.58 22.49 15.67
N ASP A 203 25.47 21.50 15.78
CA ASP A 203 26.25 21.01 14.65
C ASP A 203 25.38 20.10 13.75
N LEU A 204 24.45 19.32 14.35
CA LEU A 204 23.47 18.54 13.63
C LEU A 204 22.55 19.42 12.78
N LEU A 205 22.10 20.57 13.31
CA LEU A 205 21.29 21.52 12.54
C LEU A 205 22.05 22.05 11.32
N LYS A 206 23.28 22.50 11.50
CA LYS A 206 24.14 22.98 10.40
C LYS A 206 24.39 21.89 9.36
N TYR A 207 24.65 20.69 9.85
CA TYR A 207 24.82 19.51 8.98
C TYR A 207 23.56 19.22 8.17
N ALA A 208 22.39 19.19 8.80
CA ALA A 208 21.12 18.94 8.13
C ALA A 208 20.81 20.00 7.08
N GLU A 209 21.02 21.28 7.38
CA GLU A 209 20.88 22.37 6.43
C GLU A 209 21.82 22.21 5.23
N LYS A 210 23.10 21.94 5.52
CA LYS A 210 24.10 21.72 4.45
C LYS A 210 23.74 20.53 3.58
N LEU A 211 23.42 19.37 4.16
CA LEU A 211 23.05 18.16 3.40
C LEU A 211 21.83 18.41 2.53
N THR A 212 20.81 19.07 3.06
CA THR A 212 19.60 19.42 2.30
C THR A 212 19.96 20.30 1.11
N ASN A 213 20.74 21.36 1.33
CA ASN A 213 21.16 22.28 0.28
C ASN A 213 22.02 21.59 -0.79
N ASP A 214 22.98 20.75 -0.38
CA ASP A 214 23.83 20.01 -1.32
C ASP A 214 22.99 19.02 -2.16
N THR A 215 22.05 18.31 -1.55
CA THR A 215 21.14 17.40 -2.23
C THR A 215 20.24 18.14 -3.22
N MET A 216 19.62 19.22 -2.80
CA MET A 216 18.74 20.02 -3.67
C MET A 216 19.50 20.68 -4.81
N LYS A 217 20.74 21.13 -4.55
CA LYS A 217 21.60 21.68 -5.61
C LYS A 217 21.95 20.64 -6.67
N HIS A 218 22.16 19.39 -6.25
CA HIS A 218 22.54 18.32 -7.18
C HIS A 218 21.33 17.73 -7.92
N PHE A 219 20.26 17.43 -7.19
CA PHE A 219 19.11 16.67 -7.72
C PHE A 219 17.87 17.52 -8.03
N GLY A 220 17.81 18.78 -7.62
CA GLY A 220 16.57 19.58 -7.69
C GLY A 220 15.95 19.67 -9.08
N ASN A 221 16.75 19.64 -10.14
CA ASN A 221 16.26 19.63 -11.52
C ASN A 221 15.85 18.24 -12.04
N MET A 222 16.12 17.18 -11.28
CA MET A 222 15.84 15.80 -11.64
C MET A 222 14.63 15.24 -10.87
N LEU A 223 14.25 15.89 -9.79
CA LEU A 223 13.13 15.55 -8.92
C LEU A 223 11.88 16.36 -9.29
N TYR A 224 10.73 15.81 -8.93
CA TYR A 224 9.40 16.43 -9.16
C TYR A 224 8.93 17.24 -7.96
#